data_25bcc2ec86dca51538f53a5a6f2cd1f3
#
_entry.id   25bcc2ec86dca51538f53a5a6f2cd1f3
#
_cell.length_a   1.000
_cell.length_b   1.000
_cell.length_c   1.000
_cell.angle_alpha   90.00
_cell.angle_beta   90.00
_cell.angle_gamma   90.00
#
_symmetry.space_group_name_H-M   'P 1'
#
loop_
_entity.id
_entity.type
_entity.pdbx_description
1 polymer ?
#
loop_
_entity_poly.entity_id
_entity_poly.type
_entity_poly.pdbx_seq_one_letter_code
_entity_poly.pdbx_strand_id
1 'polypeptide(L)'
;MLAEARQSHLHSQGEDLCFISLRLYSPSTMVNADLIFGGVEGGGTHSWIVLMDGKGHKIAELEGPATNRWLMGQKECLERICKLVQDAKEMAGVSQDTILEGLGLCLSGCEEDDANRRMEVDILEQFPNLTKHVVVASDTQGSIATACHNGGIVLISGTGSNALLLNPDGQTFRCGGWGHMLGDEGGAYWIAARAVKILFDEEDNLIDPPFCTAKLRNIVFTHFELKDRFGMLEHIYSTFQKAKFASLTAKISEEAANGDAMCARILYDGGFALGRHISALSRNMHPDLLASEDGLQIVCSGSVWKSWEYLREGFVDGAKPQLKKDRIIPKFKLLRLAVGAVTSALGASYLGALKANYDMPRDYKKNVSPFFTYIHPASLTASNISTKSISTTANGDEHENVNNCLNGKVPDAANGQANGMRKDTHSSRIANGSNTCTADCN
;
A
#
# COMPACT_ATOMS: atom_id res chain seq x y z
N MET A 1 -36.08 -52.05 -8.95
CA MET A 1 -36.22 -51.16 -10.12
C MET A 1 -36.78 -49.81 -9.66
N LEU A 2 -35.95 -48.97 -9.16
CA LEU A 2 -36.20 -47.52 -8.83
C LEU A 2 -35.00 -46.99 -8.02
N ALA A 3 -33.80 -47.06 -8.62
CA ALA A 3 -32.57 -46.49 -8.04
C ALA A 3 -31.50 -46.20 -9.10
N GLU A 4 -31.94 -45.70 -10.28
CA GLU A 4 -30.97 -45.26 -11.35
C GLU A 4 -31.60 -44.14 -12.17
N ALA A 5 -31.87 -43.00 -11.59
CA ALA A 5 -32.25 -41.78 -12.31
C ALA A 5 -32.10 -40.52 -11.43
N ARG A 6 -30.93 -40.33 -10.80
CA ARG A 6 -30.53 -39.04 -10.20
C ARG A 6 -29.02 -38.86 -10.18
N GLN A 7 -28.39 -39.03 -11.34
CA GLN A 7 -26.94 -38.68 -11.49
C GLN A 7 -26.66 -38.26 -12.93
N SER A 8 -27.30 -37.24 -13.43
CA SER A 8 -26.92 -36.63 -14.71
C SER A 8 -27.49 -35.23 -14.91
N HIS A 9 -27.40 -34.35 -13.89
CA HIS A 9 -27.65 -32.90 -14.08
C HIS A 9 -26.88 -32.06 -13.07
N LEU A 10 -25.55 -32.26 -12.99
CA LEU A 10 -24.64 -31.42 -12.25
C LEU A 10 -23.25 -31.46 -12.91
N HIS A 11 -23.19 -31.13 -14.19
CA HIS A 11 -21.93 -30.85 -14.87
C HIS A 11 -22.21 -29.98 -16.10
N SER A 12 -22.39 -28.69 -15.91
CA SER A 12 -22.09 -27.64 -16.91
C SER A 12 -22.49 -26.26 -16.36
N GLN A 13 -21.83 -25.80 -15.30
CA GLN A 13 -21.61 -24.38 -15.13
C GLN A 13 -20.10 -24.26 -14.90
N GLY A 14 -19.40 -24.12 -16.02
CA GLY A 14 -18.00 -23.78 -16.02
C GLY A 14 -17.81 -22.44 -15.32
N GLU A 15 -16.99 -22.49 -14.30
CA GLU A 15 -16.42 -21.31 -13.68
C GLU A 15 -15.54 -20.62 -14.73
N ASP A 16 -16.11 -19.72 -15.52
CA ASP A 16 -15.36 -18.68 -16.23
C ASP A 16 -14.93 -17.64 -15.19
N LEU A 17 -14.01 -18.04 -14.32
CA LEU A 17 -13.16 -17.13 -13.58
C LEU A 17 -12.40 -16.30 -14.62
N CYS A 18 -12.85 -15.08 -14.85
CA CYS A 18 -12.15 -14.10 -15.66
C CYS A 18 -10.86 -13.68 -14.92
N PHE A 19 -9.88 -14.61 -14.94
CA PHE A 19 -8.52 -14.30 -14.59
C PHE A 19 -7.99 -13.35 -15.65
N ILE A 20 -7.63 -12.11 -15.25
CA ILE A 20 -6.67 -11.33 -16.00
C ILE A 20 -5.33 -12.05 -15.81
N SER A 21 -5.19 -13.20 -16.47
CA SER A 21 -3.93 -13.91 -16.56
C SER A 21 -3.00 -13.00 -17.37
N LEU A 22 -2.03 -12.39 -16.70
CA LEU A 22 -0.87 -11.79 -17.35
C LEU A 22 -0.09 -12.93 -18.00
N ARG A 23 -0.61 -13.46 -19.11
CA ARG A 23 0.10 -14.48 -19.88
C ARG A 23 1.43 -13.90 -20.32
N LEU A 24 2.50 -14.63 -20.08
CA LEU A 24 3.79 -14.45 -20.76
C LEU A 24 3.53 -14.57 -22.25
N TYR A 25 3.38 -13.43 -22.93
CA TYR A 25 3.16 -13.38 -24.36
C TYR A 25 4.49 -13.56 -25.09
N SER A 26 4.49 -14.49 -26.04
CA SER A 26 5.53 -14.63 -27.05
C SER A 26 5.60 -13.35 -27.91
N PRO A 27 6.79 -12.80 -28.22
CA PRO A 27 6.92 -11.51 -28.90
C PRO A 27 6.70 -11.66 -30.41
N SER A 28 5.46 -11.48 -30.88
CA SER A 28 5.18 -11.34 -32.32
C SER A 28 3.91 -10.55 -32.67
N THR A 29 3.52 -9.56 -31.85
CA THR A 29 2.48 -8.61 -32.26
C THR A 29 3.14 -7.44 -32.99
N MET A 30 2.83 -7.26 -34.27
CA MET A 30 3.23 -6.06 -35.02
C MET A 30 2.58 -4.85 -34.34
N VAL A 31 3.42 -3.87 -33.94
CA VAL A 31 2.98 -2.62 -33.30
C VAL A 31 2.20 -1.80 -34.33
N ASN A 32 0.90 -1.61 -34.14
CA ASN A 32 0.04 -0.84 -35.01
C ASN A 32 -0.24 0.58 -34.41
N ALA A 33 0.34 1.60 -35.02
CA ALA A 33 0.21 3.00 -34.57
C ALA A 33 -1.22 3.54 -34.68
N ASP A 34 -2.06 2.95 -35.54
CA ASP A 34 -3.41 3.44 -35.82
C ASP A 34 -4.43 3.00 -34.76
N LEU A 35 -4.04 2.03 -33.89
CA LEU A 35 -4.88 1.61 -32.77
C LEU A 35 -4.82 2.66 -31.65
N ILE A 36 -5.97 2.95 -31.07
CA ILE A 36 -6.09 3.90 -29.96
C ILE A 36 -6.68 3.20 -28.75
N PHE A 37 -6.03 3.40 -27.60
CA PHE A 37 -6.42 2.88 -26.31
C PHE A 37 -6.71 4.03 -25.35
N GLY A 38 -7.73 3.85 -24.52
CA GLY A 38 -8.10 4.83 -23.49
C GLY A 38 -7.89 4.26 -22.09
N GLY A 39 -7.54 5.14 -21.16
CA GLY A 39 -7.53 4.82 -19.73
C GLY A 39 -8.12 5.96 -18.93
N VAL A 40 -9.07 5.64 -18.04
CA VAL A 40 -9.71 6.60 -17.14
C VAL A 40 -9.39 6.22 -15.71
N GLU A 41 -8.87 7.19 -14.95
CA GLU A 41 -8.83 7.17 -13.49
C GLU A 41 -9.98 8.01 -12.96
N GLY A 42 -10.84 7.45 -12.10
CA GLY A 42 -12.01 8.16 -11.62
C GLY A 42 -12.11 8.19 -10.09
N GLY A 43 -12.26 9.40 -9.56
CA GLY A 43 -12.39 9.66 -8.13
C GLY A 43 -13.68 10.37 -7.75
N GLY A 44 -13.80 10.70 -6.46
CA GLY A 44 -14.94 11.42 -5.90
C GLY A 44 -14.97 12.92 -6.19
N THR A 45 -13.86 13.51 -6.65
CA THR A 45 -13.72 14.96 -6.90
C THR A 45 -13.42 15.28 -8.36
N HIS A 46 -12.56 14.51 -9.01
CA HIS A 46 -12.11 14.68 -10.40
C HIS A 46 -11.78 13.32 -11.00
N SER A 47 -11.61 13.30 -12.31
CA SER A 47 -11.14 12.14 -13.07
C SER A 47 -10.09 12.58 -14.08
N TRP A 48 -9.26 11.62 -14.49
CA TRP A 48 -8.26 11.81 -15.54
C TRP A 48 -8.48 10.79 -16.64
N ILE A 49 -8.28 11.21 -17.88
CA ILE A 49 -8.19 10.31 -19.03
C ILE A 49 -6.85 10.46 -19.72
N VAL A 50 -6.34 9.32 -20.18
CA VAL A 50 -5.18 9.24 -21.08
C VAL A 50 -5.58 8.48 -22.33
N LEU A 51 -5.27 9.02 -23.51
CA LEU A 51 -5.30 8.28 -24.77
C LEU A 51 -3.88 7.92 -25.20
N MET A 52 -3.70 6.67 -25.64
CA MET A 52 -2.43 6.12 -26.09
C MET A 52 -2.57 5.59 -27.53
N ASP A 53 -1.53 5.75 -28.34
CA ASP A 53 -1.42 5.03 -29.60
C ASP A 53 -0.93 3.59 -29.40
N GLY A 54 -1.02 2.75 -30.43
CA GLY A 54 -0.54 1.38 -30.36
C GLY A 54 0.98 1.23 -30.17
N LYS A 55 1.77 2.31 -30.27
CA LYS A 55 3.21 2.33 -29.96
C LYS A 55 3.48 2.66 -28.50
N GLY A 56 2.44 2.94 -27.71
CA GLY A 56 2.58 3.30 -26.30
C GLY A 56 2.93 4.77 -26.07
N HIS A 57 2.69 5.65 -27.05
CA HIS A 57 2.83 7.09 -26.88
C HIS A 57 1.53 7.70 -26.37
N LYS A 58 1.62 8.58 -25.38
CA LYS A 58 0.49 9.38 -24.92
C LYS A 58 0.14 10.45 -25.96
N ILE A 59 -1.09 10.39 -26.49
CA ILE A 59 -1.59 11.33 -27.52
C ILE A 59 -2.54 12.37 -26.97
N ALA A 60 -3.18 12.10 -25.81
CA ALA A 60 -3.94 13.09 -25.05
C ALA A 60 -3.93 12.76 -23.55
N GLU A 61 -4.09 13.79 -22.74
CA GLU A 61 -4.34 13.69 -21.30
C GLU A 61 -5.23 14.85 -20.88
N LEU A 62 -6.33 14.55 -20.18
CA LEU A 62 -7.34 15.55 -19.82
C LEU A 62 -7.89 15.26 -18.43
N GLU A 63 -8.07 16.32 -17.64
CA GLU A 63 -8.82 16.27 -16.39
C GLU A 63 -10.32 16.52 -16.67
N GLY A 64 -11.17 15.79 -15.94
CA GLY A 64 -12.62 15.90 -16.02
C GLY A 64 -13.31 15.84 -14.66
N PRO A 65 -14.63 15.94 -14.63
CA PRO A 65 -15.41 15.89 -13.42
C PRO A 65 -15.34 14.53 -12.75
N ALA A 66 -15.74 14.45 -11.47
CA ALA A 66 -15.83 13.21 -10.71
C ALA A 66 -16.62 12.12 -11.46
N THR A 67 -16.18 10.86 -11.33
CA THR A 67 -16.83 9.67 -11.91
C THR A 67 -16.99 8.56 -10.88
N ASN A 68 -17.30 8.90 -9.62
CA ASN A 68 -17.58 7.93 -8.58
C ASN A 68 -19.08 7.56 -8.59
N ARG A 69 -19.39 6.31 -9.01
CA ARG A 69 -20.76 5.81 -9.15
C ARG A 69 -21.60 5.85 -7.85
N TRP A 70 -20.96 5.79 -6.68
CA TRP A 70 -21.63 5.85 -5.39
C TRP A 70 -22.14 7.25 -5.05
N LEU A 71 -21.56 8.29 -5.62
CA LEU A 71 -21.93 9.68 -5.38
C LEU A 71 -22.99 10.18 -6.35
N MET A 72 -23.00 9.71 -7.61
CA MET A 72 -23.87 10.25 -8.67
C MET A 72 -24.78 9.22 -9.32
N GLY A 73 -24.62 7.95 -9.01
CA GLY A 73 -25.29 6.86 -9.68
C GLY A 73 -24.55 6.39 -10.95
N GLN A 74 -24.84 5.15 -11.36
CA GLN A 74 -24.12 4.52 -12.47
C GLN A 74 -24.35 5.22 -13.81
N LYS A 75 -25.58 5.59 -14.14
CA LYS A 75 -25.92 6.23 -15.42
C LYS A 75 -25.12 7.50 -15.65
N GLU A 76 -25.16 8.44 -14.71
CA GLU A 76 -24.43 9.72 -14.84
C GLU A 76 -22.91 9.49 -14.88
N CYS A 77 -22.41 8.51 -14.12
CA CYS A 77 -20.99 8.13 -14.14
C CYS A 77 -20.57 7.69 -15.56
N LEU A 78 -21.36 6.83 -16.23
CA LEU A 78 -21.08 6.36 -17.59
C LEU A 78 -21.17 7.49 -18.64
N GLU A 79 -22.17 8.37 -18.54
CA GLU A 79 -22.32 9.54 -19.41
C GLU A 79 -21.09 10.47 -19.30
N ARG A 80 -20.59 10.72 -18.08
CA ARG A 80 -19.39 11.52 -17.85
C ARG A 80 -18.15 10.87 -18.43
N ILE A 81 -17.98 9.55 -18.27
CA ILE A 81 -16.87 8.80 -18.87
C ILE A 81 -16.91 8.90 -20.39
N CYS A 82 -18.09 8.70 -21.00
CA CYS A 82 -18.27 8.82 -22.44
C CYS A 82 -17.88 10.23 -22.93
N LYS A 83 -18.37 11.26 -22.27
CA LYS A 83 -18.02 12.65 -22.59
C LYS A 83 -16.52 12.92 -22.46
N LEU A 84 -15.90 12.43 -21.40
CA LEU A 84 -14.47 12.59 -21.16
C LEU A 84 -13.62 11.92 -22.27
N VAL A 85 -14.04 10.75 -22.77
CA VAL A 85 -13.40 10.09 -23.91
C VAL A 85 -13.55 10.92 -25.18
N GLN A 86 -14.74 11.50 -25.43
CA GLN A 86 -14.97 12.37 -26.60
C GLN A 86 -14.11 13.62 -26.55
N ASP A 87 -14.01 14.28 -25.40
CA ASP A 87 -13.19 15.47 -25.22
C ASP A 87 -11.70 15.17 -25.41
N ALA A 88 -11.24 13.99 -24.94
CA ALA A 88 -9.86 13.56 -25.16
C ALA A 88 -9.57 13.23 -26.63
N LYS A 89 -10.52 12.64 -27.38
CA LYS A 89 -10.39 12.44 -28.83
C LYS A 89 -10.25 13.77 -29.54
N GLU A 90 -11.09 14.76 -29.20
CA GLU A 90 -11.02 16.11 -29.77
C GLU A 90 -9.65 16.75 -29.51
N MET A 91 -9.15 16.69 -28.29
CA MET A 91 -7.82 17.17 -27.90
C MET A 91 -6.70 16.51 -28.72
N ALA A 92 -6.81 15.20 -28.96
CA ALA A 92 -5.84 14.41 -29.72
C ALA A 92 -5.95 14.63 -31.25
N GLY A 93 -6.95 15.33 -31.76
CA GLY A 93 -7.26 15.43 -33.20
C GLY A 93 -7.73 14.11 -33.79
N VAL A 94 -8.28 13.22 -32.98
CA VAL A 94 -8.85 11.92 -33.37
C VAL A 94 -10.31 12.11 -33.74
N SER A 95 -10.76 11.50 -34.87
CA SER A 95 -12.17 11.54 -35.25
C SER A 95 -13.07 10.99 -34.16
N GLN A 96 -14.22 11.62 -33.91
CA GLN A 96 -15.24 11.16 -32.97
C GLN A 96 -15.80 9.78 -33.34
N ASP A 97 -15.77 9.42 -34.63
CA ASP A 97 -16.20 8.10 -35.14
C ASP A 97 -15.17 6.98 -34.87
N THR A 98 -13.96 7.33 -34.47
CA THR A 98 -12.94 6.33 -34.12
C THR A 98 -13.36 5.57 -32.88
N ILE A 99 -13.54 4.26 -33.00
CA ILE A 99 -13.81 3.36 -31.88
C ILE A 99 -12.48 3.00 -31.22
N LEU A 100 -12.34 3.22 -29.90
CA LEU A 100 -11.15 2.80 -29.17
C LEU A 100 -11.00 1.28 -29.26
N GLU A 101 -9.79 0.78 -29.43
CA GLU A 101 -9.51 -0.66 -29.43
C GLU A 101 -9.75 -1.27 -28.05
N GLY A 102 -9.31 -0.56 -27.00
CA GLY A 102 -9.54 -0.93 -25.60
C GLY A 102 -9.66 0.28 -24.70
N LEU A 103 -10.53 0.18 -23.69
CA LEU A 103 -10.75 1.21 -22.66
C LEU A 103 -10.62 0.58 -21.28
N GLY A 104 -9.69 1.05 -20.48
CA GLY A 104 -9.58 0.69 -19.07
C GLY A 104 -10.20 1.78 -18.19
N LEU A 105 -10.97 1.36 -17.21
CA LEU A 105 -11.58 2.23 -16.21
C LEU A 105 -11.10 1.83 -14.83
N CYS A 106 -10.27 2.64 -14.21
CA CYS A 106 -9.76 2.44 -12.86
C CYS A 106 -10.44 3.43 -11.93
N LEU A 107 -11.55 3.00 -11.31
CA LEU A 107 -12.46 3.87 -10.60
C LEU A 107 -12.48 3.58 -9.10
N SER A 108 -12.45 4.63 -8.30
CA SER A 108 -12.67 4.53 -6.86
C SER A 108 -14.08 3.97 -6.57
N GLY A 109 -14.16 2.94 -5.73
CA GLY A 109 -15.41 2.25 -5.42
C GLY A 109 -15.74 1.09 -6.37
N CYS A 110 -14.79 0.66 -7.22
CA CYS A 110 -14.91 -0.49 -8.12
C CYS A 110 -14.07 -1.68 -7.63
N GLU A 111 -14.28 -2.10 -6.38
CA GLU A 111 -13.58 -3.23 -5.77
C GLU A 111 -14.31 -4.57 -5.93
N GLU A 112 -15.57 -4.58 -6.40
CA GLU A 112 -16.40 -5.79 -6.53
C GLU A 112 -16.44 -6.25 -7.98
N ASP A 113 -15.90 -7.44 -8.28
CA ASP A 113 -15.74 -7.97 -9.62
C ASP A 113 -17.08 -8.14 -10.37
N ASP A 114 -18.14 -8.62 -9.69
CA ASP A 114 -19.47 -8.81 -10.32
C ASP A 114 -20.10 -7.48 -10.73
N ALA A 115 -19.97 -6.46 -9.90
CA ALA A 115 -20.46 -5.13 -10.22
C ALA A 115 -19.64 -4.48 -11.34
N ASN A 116 -18.34 -4.74 -11.37
CA ASN A 116 -17.46 -4.26 -12.45
C ASN A 116 -17.82 -4.91 -13.79
N ARG A 117 -18.05 -6.23 -13.83
CA ARG A 117 -18.51 -6.93 -15.05
C ARG A 117 -19.86 -6.40 -15.57
N ARG A 118 -20.82 -6.12 -14.68
CA ARG A 118 -22.08 -5.47 -15.09
C ARG A 118 -21.83 -4.10 -15.71
N MET A 119 -20.94 -3.30 -15.13
CA MET A 119 -20.60 -1.99 -15.67
C MET A 119 -19.90 -2.09 -17.04
N GLU A 120 -19.05 -3.11 -17.27
CA GLU A 120 -18.46 -3.40 -18.59
C GLU A 120 -19.53 -3.68 -19.65
N VAL A 121 -20.54 -4.49 -19.33
CA VAL A 121 -21.68 -4.79 -20.21
C VAL A 121 -22.48 -3.53 -20.49
N ASP A 122 -22.83 -2.75 -19.47
CA ASP A 122 -23.61 -1.53 -19.62
C ASP A 122 -22.93 -0.50 -20.55
N ILE A 123 -21.60 -0.39 -20.47
CA ILE A 123 -20.84 0.51 -21.38
C ILE A 123 -20.94 0.05 -22.82
N LEU A 124 -20.72 -1.23 -23.09
CA LEU A 124 -20.76 -1.76 -24.45
C LEU A 124 -22.18 -1.70 -25.07
N GLU A 125 -23.22 -1.88 -24.24
CA GLU A 125 -24.61 -1.79 -24.70
C GLU A 125 -25.08 -0.36 -24.92
N GLN A 126 -24.77 0.56 -24.00
CA GLN A 126 -25.24 1.94 -24.06
C GLN A 126 -24.40 2.83 -25.01
N PHE A 127 -23.10 2.51 -25.15
CA PHE A 127 -22.16 3.28 -25.96
C PHE A 127 -21.37 2.39 -26.94
N PRO A 128 -22.02 1.71 -27.90
CA PRO A 128 -21.38 0.68 -28.75
C PRO A 128 -20.26 1.22 -29.63
N ASN A 129 -20.23 2.53 -29.89
CA ASN A 129 -19.19 3.18 -30.68
C ASN A 129 -18.06 3.79 -29.82
N LEU A 130 -18.06 3.56 -28.50
CA LEU A 130 -17.04 4.11 -27.61
C LEU A 130 -15.74 3.30 -27.69
N THR A 131 -15.84 1.99 -27.51
CA THR A 131 -14.71 1.06 -27.47
C THR A 131 -15.13 -0.35 -27.88
N LYS A 132 -14.19 -1.14 -28.42
CA LYS A 132 -14.43 -2.56 -28.73
C LYS A 132 -14.30 -3.44 -27.49
N HIS A 133 -13.37 -3.09 -26.60
CA HIS A 133 -13.08 -3.84 -25.37
C HIS A 133 -13.05 -2.87 -24.19
N VAL A 134 -13.63 -3.27 -23.06
CA VAL A 134 -13.58 -2.49 -21.82
C VAL A 134 -13.21 -3.38 -20.64
N VAL A 135 -12.49 -2.81 -19.70
CA VAL A 135 -12.19 -3.43 -18.40
C VAL A 135 -12.42 -2.39 -17.30
N VAL A 136 -13.15 -2.80 -16.25
CA VAL A 136 -13.38 -2.00 -15.05
C VAL A 136 -12.59 -2.60 -13.90
N ALA A 137 -11.81 -1.77 -13.22
CA ALA A 137 -10.95 -2.14 -12.10
C ALA A 137 -10.97 -1.04 -11.02
N SER A 138 -10.38 -1.30 -9.86
CA SER A 138 -10.18 -0.28 -8.85
C SER A 138 -9.05 0.69 -9.22
N ASP A 139 -9.04 1.89 -8.65
CA ASP A 139 -7.97 2.88 -8.76
C ASP A 139 -6.62 2.32 -8.28
N THR A 140 -6.64 1.42 -7.29
CA THR A 140 -5.46 0.71 -6.79
C THR A 140 -4.85 -0.23 -7.83
N GLN A 141 -5.68 -0.95 -8.59
CA GLN A 141 -5.20 -1.79 -9.70
C GLN A 141 -4.58 -0.95 -10.82
N GLY A 142 -5.18 0.22 -11.12
CA GLY A 142 -4.61 1.19 -12.06
C GLY A 142 -3.23 1.66 -11.64
N SER A 143 -3.04 1.96 -10.35
CA SER A 143 -1.74 2.35 -9.81
C SER A 143 -0.68 1.25 -9.96
N ILE A 144 -1.02 0.00 -9.71
CA ILE A 144 -0.10 -1.14 -9.92
C ILE A 144 0.22 -1.29 -11.42
N ALA A 145 -0.79 -1.26 -12.28
CA ALA A 145 -0.61 -1.39 -13.73
C ALA A 145 0.26 -0.27 -14.32
N THR A 146 0.23 0.94 -13.72
CA THR A 146 1.10 2.06 -14.09
C THR A 146 2.56 1.82 -13.74
N ALA A 147 2.82 1.15 -12.62
CA ALA A 147 4.14 1.07 -12.00
C ALA A 147 4.86 -0.27 -12.20
N CYS A 148 4.12 -1.38 -12.32
CA CYS A 148 4.65 -2.72 -12.19
C CYS A 148 4.29 -3.58 -13.41
N HIS A 149 5.31 -4.31 -13.93
CA HIS A 149 5.11 -5.19 -15.09
C HIS A 149 4.32 -6.46 -14.75
N ASN A 150 4.70 -7.12 -13.68
CA ASN A 150 4.21 -8.47 -13.32
C ASN A 150 3.44 -8.49 -12.00
N GLY A 151 2.65 -7.44 -11.72
CA GLY A 151 2.02 -7.31 -10.42
C GLY A 151 2.93 -6.68 -9.37
N GLY A 152 2.45 -6.61 -8.14
CA GLY A 152 3.11 -5.93 -7.03
C GLY A 152 2.10 -5.53 -5.96
N ILE A 153 2.49 -4.60 -5.11
CA ILE A 153 1.61 -4.06 -4.06
C ILE A 153 1.40 -2.57 -4.29
N VAL A 154 0.17 -2.09 -4.11
CA VAL A 154 -0.08 -0.69 -3.79
C VAL A 154 -0.35 -0.59 -2.29
N LEU A 155 0.31 0.35 -1.64
CA LEU A 155 0.13 0.65 -0.22
C LEU A 155 -0.22 2.12 -0.06
N ILE A 156 -1.49 2.36 0.23
CA ILE A 156 -2.02 3.70 0.42
C ILE A 156 -1.88 4.08 1.90
N SER A 157 -1.37 5.28 2.15
CA SER A 157 -1.39 5.93 3.44
C SER A 157 -1.62 7.43 3.27
N GLY A 158 -2.90 7.79 3.26
CA GLY A 158 -3.44 9.15 3.26
C GLY A 158 -4.20 9.41 4.55
N THR A 159 -5.45 9.91 4.47
CA THR A 159 -6.34 10.04 5.65
C THR A 159 -6.58 8.68 6.32
N GLY A 160 -6.78 7.62 5.55
CA GLY A 160 -6.79 6.22 5.99
C GLY A 160 -5.66 5.43 5.34
N SER A 161 -5.68 4.11 5.48
CA SER A 161 -4.72 3.20 4.86
C SER A 161 -5.37 1.97 4.24
N ASN A 162 -4.75 1.44 3.18
CA ASN A 162 -5.18 0.23 2.49
C ASN A 162 -4.01 -0.37 1.72
N ALA A 163 -3.96 -1.68 1.60
CA ALA A 163 -3.00 -2.39 0.78
C ALA A 163 -3.71 -3.38 -0.16
N LEU A 164 -3.28 -3.42 -1.40
CA LEU A 164 -3.71 -4.39 -2.41
C LEU A 164 -2.49 -5.06 -3.02
N LEU A 165 -2.47 -6.38 -2.99
CA LEU A 165 -1.54 -7.23 -3.74
C LEU A 165 -2.21 -7.64 -5.05
N LEU A 166 -1.51 -7.49 -6.17
CA LEU A 166 -1.84 -8.08 -7.46
C LEU A 166 -0.74 -9.07 -7.82
N ASN A 167 -1.09 -10.34 -7.98
CA ASN A 167 -0.19 -11.39 -8.42
C ASN A 167 -0.06 -11.46 -9.95
N PRO A 168 1.01 -12.07 -10.49
CA PRO A 168 1.20 -12.24 -11.95
C PRO A 168 0.08 -13.04 -12.65
N ASP A 169 -0.61 -13.90 -11.92
CA ASP A 169 -1.76 -14.67 -12.40
C ASP A 169 -3.09 -13.89 -12.36
N GLY A 170 -3.05 -12.62 -11.96
CA GLY A 170 -4.21 -11.74 -11.85
C GLY A 170 -4.97 -11.83 -10.54
N GLN A 171 -4.62 -12.77 -9.64
CA GLN A 171 -5.26 -12.84 -8.33
C GLN A 171 -4.93 -11.61 -7.47
N THR A 172 -5.92 -11.09 -6.78
CA THR A 172 -5.79 -9.94 -5.90
C THR A 172 -6.08 -10.31 -4.45
N PHE A 173 -5.33 -9.69 -3.53
CA PHE A 173 -5.55 -9.85 -2.08
C PHE A 173 -5.45 -8.49 -1.40
N ARG A 174 -6.44 -8.19 -0.59
CA ARG A 174 -6.53 -6.93 0.15
C ARG A 174 -6.10 -7.11 1.61
N CYS A 175 -5.48 -6.08 2.18
CA CYS A 175 -5.18 -5.98 3.60
C CYS A 175 -5.47 -4.56 4.09
N GLY A 176 -6.27 -4.43 5.14
CA GLY A 176 -6.69 -3.13 5.68
C GLY A 176 -7.82 -2.46 4.90
N GLY A 177 -7.96 -1.13 5.07
CA GLY A 177 -9.00 -0.35 4.40
C GLY A 177 -10.41 -0.57 4.96
N TRP A 178 -10.53 -0.88 6.25
CA TRP A 178 -11.81 -1.10 6.94
C TRP A 178 -12.39 0.17 7.57
N GLY A 179 -11.78 1.33 7.26
CA GLY A 179 -12.18 2.61 7.83
C GLY A 179 -11.63 2.83 9.23
N HIS A 180 -11.73 4.07 9.70
CA HIS A 180 -11.06 4.54 10.91
C HIS A 180 -11.58 3.93 12.23
N MET A 181 -12.75 3.33 12.22
CA MET A 181 -13.33 2.66 13.40
C MET A 181 -12.78 1.26 13.60
N LEU A 182 -12.39 0.56 12.52
CA LEU A 182 -11.98 -0.86 12.54
C LEU A 182 -10.56 -1.08 12.03
N GLY A 183 -9.98 -0.11 11.32
CA GLY A 183 -8.72 -0.26 10.62
C GLY A 183 -8.06 1.10 10.33
N ASP A 184 -7.57 1.26 9.11
CA ASP A 184 -6.80 2.42 8.65
C ASP A 184 -5.46 2.59 9.40
N GLU A 185 -4.87 1.50 9.92
CA GLU A 185 -3.63 1.51 10.69
C GLU A 185 -2.48 2.08 9.86
N GLY A 186 -1.77 3.05 10.44
CA GLY A 186 -0.70 3.78 9.78
C GLY A 186 -1.18 4.87 8.81
N GLY A 187 -2.50 5.09 8.66
CA GLY A 187 -3.06 6.28 8.02
C GLY A 187 -2.96 7.52 8.93
N ALA A 188 -3.10 8.71 8.36
CA ALA A 188 -2.95 9.97 9.10
C ALA A 188 -3.95 10.08 10.26
N TYR A 189 -5.20 9.68 10.07
CA TYR A 189 -6.17 9.65 11.17
C TYR A 189 -5.70 8.72 12.31
N TRP A 190 -5.25 7.52 11.99
CA TRP A 190 -4.79 6.54 12.98
C TRP A 190 -3.58 7.07 13.77
N ILE A 191 -2.61 7.67 13.09
CA ILE A 191 -1.42 8.27 13.71
C ILE A 191 -1.84 9.40 14.69
N ALA A 192 -2.73 10.27 14.22
CA ALA A 192 -3.24 11.39 15.05
C ALA A 192 -4.06 10.89 16.24
N ALA A 193 -4.97 9.93 16.05
CA ALA A 193 -5.79 9.36 17.12
C ALA A 193 -4.90 8.67 18.17
N ARG A 194 -3.85 7.95 17.74
CA ARG A 194 -2.86 7.35 18.63
C ARG A 194 -2.10 8.40 19.44
N ALA A 195 -1.73 9.51 18.81
CA ALA A 195 -1.06 10.63 19.48
C ALA A 195 -1.93 11.24 20.60
N VAL A 196 -3.20 11.52 20.28
CA VAL A 196 -4.17 12.01 21.25
C VAL A 196 -4.40 10.98 22.37
N LYS A 197 -4.52 9.70 22.01
CA LYS A 197 -4.71 8.60 22.98
C LYS A 197 -3.54 8.51 23.98
N ILE A 198 -2.30 8.53 23.49
CA ILE A 198 -1.10 8.48 24.34
C ILE A 198 -1.09 9.66 25.33
N LEU A 199 -1.36 10.88 24.84
CA LEU A 199 -1.39 12.07 25.67
C LEU A 199 -2.43 11.96 26.80
N PHE A 200 -3.64 11.51 26.48
CA PHE A 200 -4.71 11.42 27.46
C PHE A 200 -4.53 10.26 28.43
N ASP A 201 -3.98 9.14 27.98
CA ASP A 201 -3.62 8.02 28.86
C ASP A 201 -2.54 8.42 29.88
N GLU A 202 -1.58 9.26 29.50
CA GLU A 202 -0.60 9.83 30.41
C GLU A 202 -1.27 10.75 31.43
N GLU A 203 -2.11 11.68 30.99
CA GLU A 203 -2.83 12.62 31.88
C GLU A 203 -3.79 11.89 32.84
N ASP A 204 -4.30 10.71 32.48
CA ASP A 204 -5.12 9.85 33.31
C ASP A 204 -4.30 8.83 34.13
N ASN A 205 -2.96 8.86 34.05
CA ASN A 205 -2.03 7.95 34.71
C ASN A 205 -2.25 6.48 34.35
N LEU A 206 -2.68 6.20 33.12
CA LEU A 206 -2.86 4.85 32.59
C LEU A 206 -1.56 4.29 31.99
N ILE A 207 -0.68 5.15 31.52
CA ILE A 207 0.63 4.79 30.97
C ILE A 207 1.70 5.80 31.38
N ASP A 208 2.95 5.33 31.36
CA ASP A 208 4.15 6.16 31.35
C ASP A 208 4.72 6.16 29.93
N PRO A 209 4.56 7.23 29.12
CA PRO A 209 5.12 7.29 27.78
C PRO A 209 6.64 7.19 27.80
N PRO A 210 7.25 6.58 26.75
CA PRO A 210 8.71 6.40 26.73
C PRO A 210 9.51 7.71 26.56
N PHE A 211 8.83 8.80 26.19
CA PHE A 211 9.42 10.12 25.98
C PHE A 211 8.48 11.21 26.48
N CYS A 212 9.04 12.39 26.76
CA CYS A 212 8.28 13.58 27.18
C CYS A 212 7.21 13.97 26.16
N THR A 213 5.99 14.23 26.61
CA THR A 213 4.83 14.57 25.78
C THR A 213 4.52 16.07 25.72
N ALA A 214 5.33 16.93 26.34
CA ALA A 214 5.03 18.36 26.45
C ALA A 214 4.83 19.04 25.08
N LYS A 215 5.65 18.75 24.07
CA LYS A 215 5.47 19.25 22.70
C LYS A 215 4.25 18.66 22.04
N LEU A 216 4.03 17.34 22.18
CA LEU A 216 2.83 16.66 21.69
C LEU A 216 1.57 17.31 22.25
N ARG A 217 1.54 17.60 23.58
CA ARG A 217 0.44 18.29 24.22
C ARG A 217 0.18 19.67 23.60
N ASN A 218 1.23 20.46 23.40
CA ASN A 218 1.11 21.78 22.81
C ASN A 218 0.50 21.72 21.39
N ILE A 219 0.98 20.85 20.51
CA ILE A 219 0.45 20.75 19.14
C ILE A 219 -1.00 20.22 19.11
N VAL A 220 -1.37 19.28 20.00
CA VAL A 220 -2.74 18.76 20.10
C VAL A 220 -3.69 19.87 20.57
N PHE A 221 -3.34 20.57 21.67
CA PHE A 221 -4.19 21.62 22.21
C PHE A 221 -4.33 22.81 21.24
N THR A 222 -3.25 23.21 20.59
CA THR A 222 -3.29 24.27 19.57
C THR A 222 -4.11 23.84 18.34
N HIS A 223 -3.95 22.60 17.86
CA HIS A 223 -4.62 22.11 16.67
C HIS A 223 -6.13 22.03 16.82
N PHE A 224 -6.60 21.59 18.00
CA PHE A 224 -8.02 21.47 18.32
C PHE A 224 -8.58 22.69 19.06
N GLU A 225 -7.75 23.71 19.32
CA GLU A 225 -8.15 24.95 20.06
C GLU A 225 -8.68 24.65 21.46
N LEU A 226 -8.04 23.70 22.17
CA LEU A 226 -8.50 23.23 23.46
C LEU A 226 -8.07 24.22 24.59
N LYS A 227 -8.98 24.57 25.46
CA LYS A 227 -8.69 25.27 26.72
C LYS A 227 -8.24 24.29 27.81
N ASP A 228 -8.87 23.12 27.82
CA ASP A 228 -8.57 21.98 28.68
C ASP A 228 -8.83 20.68 27.93
N ARG A 229 -8.51 19.54 28.56
CA ARG A 229 -8.66 18.22 27.94
C ARG A 229 -10.11 17.85 27.61
N PHE A 230 -11.10 18.36 28.37
CA PHE A 230 -12.51 18.04 28.14
C PHE A 230 -13.05 18.63 26.84
N GLY A 231 -12.43 19.75 26.35
CA GLY A 231 -12.74 20.31 25.05
C GLY A 231 -12.59 19.28 23.88
N MET A 232 -11.77 18.24 24.05
CA MET A 232 -11.63 17.17 23.05
C MET A 232 -12.93 16.38 22.83
N LEU A 233 -13.81 16.27 23.83
CA LEU A 233 -15.08 15.55 23.71
C LEU A 233 -15.98 16.14 22.64
N GLU A 234 -15.98 17.45 22.45
CA GLU A 234 -16.71 18.09 21.37
C GLU A 234 -16.23 17.60 20.00
N HIS A 235 -14.91 17.52 19.80
CA HIS A 235 -14.33 17.05 18.55
C HIS A 235 -14.52 15.57 18.29
N ILE A 236 -14.75 14.76 19.33
CA ILE A 236 -14.97 13.30 19.21
C ILE A 236 -16.45 12.99 18.98
N TYR A 237 -17.38 13.72 19.62
CA TYR A 237 -18.81 13.43 19.60
C TYR A 237 -19.62 14.37 18.70
N SER A 238 -19.58 15.69 19.00
CA SER A 238 -20.54 16.64 18.41
C SER A 238 -20.09 17.18 17.04
N THR A 239 -18.81 17.45 16.89
CA THR A 239 -18.22 18.08 15.70
C THR A 239 -17.14 17.22 15.09
N PHE A 240 -17.30 15.88 15.14
CA PHE A 240 -16.30 14.97 14.62
C PHE A 240 -16.02 15.19 13.13
N GLN A 241 -14.77 15.43 12.80
CA GLN A 241 -14.29 15.59 11.45
C GLN A 241 -13.02 14.74 11.25
N LYS A 242 -13.14 13.61 10.54
CA LYS A 242 -12.02 12.70 10.25
C LYS A 242 -10.82 13.44 9.64
N ALA A 243 -11.09 14.39 8.72
CA ALA A 243 -10.04 15.16 8.05
C ALA A 243 -9.29 16.10 9.02
N LYS A 244 -9.99 16.71 9.99
CA LYS A 244 -9.37 17.55 11.01
C LYS A 244 -8.42 16.75 11.91
N PHE A 245 -8.85 15.54 12.34
CA PHE A 245 -7.94 14.63 13.06
C PHE A 245 -6.73 14.27 12.21
N ALA A 246 -6.95 13.81 10.99
CA ALA A 246 -5.88 13.39 10.11
C ALA A 246 -4.83 14.49 9.85
N SER A 247 -5.27 15.75 9.78
CA SER A 247 -4.37 16.88 9.54
C SER A 247 -3.38 17.17 10.70
N LEU A 248 -3.67 16.70 11.93
CA LEU A 248 -2.74 16.76 13.05
C LEU A 248 -1.42 16.02 12.75
N THR A 249 -1.46 14.95 11.94
CA THR A 249 -0.26 14.16 11.58
C THR A 249 0.83 15.00 10.90
N ALA A 250 0.46 16.05 10.16
CA ALA A 250 1.44 16.97 9.57
C ALA A 250 2.22 17.72 10.67
N LYS A 251 1.54 18.13 11.75
CA LYS A 251 2.16 18.78 12.91
C LYS A 251 3.06 17.83 13.70
N ILE A 252 2.62 16.57 13.86
CA ILE A 252 3.43 15.52 14.49
C ILE A 252 4.72 15.31 13.67
N SER A 253 4.61 15.30 12.36
CA SER A 253 5.78 15.13 11.46
C SER A 253 6.73 16.34 11.55
N GLU A 254 6.21 17.56 11.66
CA GLU A 254 7.00 18.78 11.83
C GLU A 254 7.77 18.76 13.16
N GLU A 255 7.12 18.37 14.27
CA GLU A 255 7.81 18.28 15.56
C GLU A 255 8.81 17.13 15.63
N ALA A 256 8.56 16.01 14.95
CA ALA A 256 9.57 14.97 14.79
C ALA A 256 10.80 15.50 14.04
N ALA A 257 10.60 16.34 13.01
CA ALA A 257 11.69 16.99 12.28
C ALA A 257 12.44 18.01 13.15
N ASN A 258 11.77 18.62 14.13
CA ASN A 258 12.35 19.49 15.14
C ASN A 258 13.01 18.71 16.30
N GLY A 259 13.13 17.38 16.19
CA GLY A 259 13.84 16.52 17.14
C GLY A 259 12.99 16.02 18.31
N ASP A 260 11.66 16.12 18.25
CA ASP A 260 10.79 15.57 19.30
C ASP A 260 10.71 14.05 19.24
N ALA A 261 11.22 13.38 20.27
CA ALA A 261 11.32 11.93 20.34
C ALA A 261 9.95 11.23 20.43
N MET A 262 8.94 11.86 21.08
CA MET A 262 7.61 11.29 21.19
C MET A 262 6.88 11.31 19.84
N CYS A 263 6.96 12.42 19.12
CA CYS A 263 6.42 12.55 17.76
C CYS A 263 7.10 11.57 16.78
N ALA A 264 8.43 11.42 16.86
CA ALA A 264 9.18 10.44 16.09
C ALA A 264 8.74 9.01 16.41
N ARG A 265 8.52 8.67 17.68
CA ARG A 265 8.02 7.36 18.12
C ARG A 265 6.62 7.06 17.56
N ILE A 266 5.73 8.03 17.57
CA ILE A 266 4.38 7.87 17.02
C ILE A 266 4.43 7.59 15.50
N LEU A 267 5.32 8.25 14.78
CA LEU A 267 5.54 7.99 13.35
C LEU A 267 6.18 6.62 13.11
N TYR A 268 7.15 6.18 13.94
CA TYR A 268 7.68 4.82 13.91
C TYR A 268 6.55 3.80 14.05
N ASP A 269 5.63 3.98 15.01
CA ASP A 269 4.49 3.09 15.20
C ASP A 269 3.56 3.08 13.97
N GLY A 270 3.37 4.23 13.31
CA GLY A 270 2.67 4.34 12.04
C GLY A 270 3.36 3.56 10.92
N GLY A 271 4.68 3.69 10.83
CA GLY A 271 5.50 2.91 9.90
C GLY A 271 5.39 1.41 10.16
N PHE A 272 5.48 0.98 11.43
CA PHE A 272 5.33 -0.42 11.82
C PHE A 272 3.97 -0.99 11.39
N ALA A 273 2.91 -0.24 11.61
CA ALA A 273 1.57 -0.62 11.17
C ALA A 273 1.48 -0.81 9.65
N LEU A 274 2.05 0.12 8.86
CA LEU A 274 2.11 -0.01 7.39
C LEU A 274 2.94 -1.20 6.94
N GLY A 275 4.08 -1.46 7.57
CA GLY A 275 4.93 -2.63 7.29
C GLY A 275 4.20 -3.95 7.53
N ARG A 276 3.36 -4.03 8.56
CA ARG A 276 2.54 -5.21 8.85
C ARG A 276 1.56 -5.57 7.73
N HIS A 277 1.06 -4.61 6.95
CA HIS A 277 0.24 -4.91 5.76
C HIS A 277 1.05 -5.73 4.76
N ILE A 278 2.32 -5.39 4.56
CA ILE A 278 3.20 -6.11 3.63
C ILE A 278 3.49 -7.52 4.15
N SER A 279 3.82 -7.65 5.44
CA SER A 279 4.02 -8.96 6.09
C SER A 279 2.77 -9.85 5.96
N ALA A 280 1.58 -9.31 6.21
CA ALA A 280 0.32 -10.04 6.11
C ALA A 280 0.03 -10.52 4.69
N LEU A 281 0.27 -9.69 3.67
CA LEU A 281 0.09 -10.04 2.26
C LEU A 281 1.10 -11.07 1.77
N SER A 282 2.26 -11.22 2.46
CA SER A 282 3.32 -12.16 2.06
C SER A 282 2.83 -13.60 1.90
N ARG A 283 1.79 -13.99 2.62
CA ARG A 283 1.20 -15.33 2.57
C ARG A 283 0.58 -15.67 1.23
N ASN A 284 0.04 -14.66 0.57
CA ASN A 284 -0.71 -14.78 -0.69
C ASN A 284 0.12 -14.35 -1.91
N MET A 285 1.40 -13.97 -1.71
CA MET A 285 2.28 -13.58 -2.81
C MET A 285 2.64 -14.76 -3.70
N HIS A 286 2.54 -14.56 -5.00
CA HIS A 286 3.07 -15.53 -5.96
C HIS A 286 4.58 -15.68 -5.79
N PRO A 287 5.15 -16.90 -5.94
CA PRO A 287 6.60 -17.12 -5.80
C PRO A 287 7.44 -16.20 -6.70
N ASP A 288 6.99 -15.91 -7.91
CA ASP A 288 7.70 -15.07 -8.87
C ASP A 288 7.92 -13.63 -8.37
N LEU A 289 6.96 -13.09 -7.60
CA LEU A 289 7.14 -11.76 -6.98
C LEU A 289 8.25 -11.75 -5.94
N LEU A 290 8.42 -12.86 -5.20
CA LEU A 290 9.46 -13.00 -4.19
C LEU A 290 10.82 -13.33 -4.80
N ALA A 291 10.84 -14.01 -5.95
CA ALA A 291 12.06 -14.40 -6.67
C ALA A 291 12.56 -13.31 -7.65
N SER A 292 11.80 -12.23 -7.85
CA SER A 292 12.16 -11.17 -8.78
C SER A 292 13.53 -10.56 -8.45
N GLU A 293 14.40 -10.46 -9.44
CA GLU A 293 15.72 -9.78 -9.31
C GLU A 293 15.57 -8.32 -8.89
N ASP A 294 14.52 -7.66 -9.37
CA ASP A 294 14.20 -6.29 -8.95
C ASP A 294 13.63 -6.21 -7.53
N GLY A 295 13.20 -7.34 -6.97
CA GLY A 295 12.49 -7.43 -5.70
C GLY A 295 11.01 -7.07 -5.84
N LEU A 296 10.23 -7.34 -4.79
CA LEU A 296 8.83 -6.96 -4.70
C LEU A 296 8.68 -5.45 -4.88
N GLN A 297 7.86 -5.03 -5.82
CA GLN A 297 7.56 -3.62 -6.07
C GLN A 297 6.35 -3.19 -5.25
N ILE A 298 6.49 -2.11 -4.49
CA ILE A 298 5.45 -1.55 -3.61
C ILE A 298 5.24 -0.09 -3.99
N VAL A 299 4.11 0.20 -4.60
CA VAL A 299 3.69 1.56 -4.96
C VAL A 299 3.10 2.24 -3.74
N CYS A 300 3.74 3.30 -3.27
CA CYS A 300 3.34 4.06 -2.10
C CYS A 300 2.56 5.30 -2.53
N SER A 301 1.30 5.41 -2.10
CA SER A 301 0.41 6.54 -2.38
C SER A 301 -0.11 7.18 -1.10
N GLY A 302 -0.30 8.49 -1.11
CA GLY A 302 -0.84 9.25 0.00
C GLY A 302 0.18 10.14 0.72
N SER A 303 -0.34 11.09 1.50
CA SER A 303 0.47 12.19 2.07
C SER A 303 1.38 11.76 3.23
N VAL A 304 1.05 10.66 3.93
CA VAL A 304 1.85 10.16 5.08
C VAL A 304 3.25 9.75 4.63
N TRP A 305 3.42 9.29 3.39
CA TRP A 305 4.73 8.94 2.84
C TRP A 305 5.72 10.13 2.72
N LYS A 306 5.25 11.37 2.88
CA LYS A 306 6.14 12.54 2.99
C LYS A 306 7.00 12.49 4.25
N SER A 307 6.53 11.77 5.29
CA SER A 307 7.24 11.58 6.57
C SER A 307 8.11 10.32 6.59
N TRP A 308 8.52 9.80 5.43
CA TRP A 308 9.23 8.52 5.27
C TRP A 308 10.43 8.37 6.19
N GLU A 309 11.17 9.42 6.45
CA GLU A 309 12.36 9.40 7.30
C GLU A 309 12.04 8.85 8.70
N TYR A 310 10.89 9.21 9.27
CA TYR A 310 10.45 8.79 10.61
C TYR A 310 9.64 7.49 10.59
N LEU A 311 9.05 7.13 9.44
CA LEU A 311 8.31 5.87 9.26
C LEU A 311 9.23 4.69 8.99
N ARG A 312 10.42 4.92 8.41
CA ARG A 312 11.28 3.92 7.76
C ARG A 312 11.63 2.75 8.65
N GLU A 313 12.14 3.00 9.84
CA GLU A 313 12.57 1.94 10.75
C GLU A 313 11.39 1.07 11.19
N GLY A 314 10.29 1.70 11.60
CA GLY A 314 9.06 1.01 11.93
C GLY A 314 8.54 0.18 10.76
N PHE A 315 8.53 0.74 9.56
CA PHE A 315 8.09 0.04 8.35
C PHE A 315 8.91 -1.23 8.08
N VAL A 316 10.22 -1.13 8.16
CA VAL A 316 11.12 -2.28 7.97
C VAL A 316 10.87 -3.34 9.02
N ASP A 317 10.68 -2.94 10.29
CA ASP A 317 10.40 -3.88 11.37
C ASP A 317 9.02 -4.53 11.22
N GLY A 318 8.01 -3.79 10.81
CA GLY A 318 6.67 -4.29 10.54
C GLY A 318 6.59 -5.21 9.31
N ALA A 319 7.43 -4.99 8.30
CA ALA A 319 7.50 -5.81 7.08
C ALA A 319 8.20 -7.17 7.29
N LYS A 320 8.94 -7.35 8.39
CA LYS A 320 9.45 -8.66 8.80
C LYS A 320 8.28 -9.59 9.16
N PRO A 321 8.45 -10.92 9.09
CA PRO A 321 7.42 -11.87 9.53
C PRO A 321 6.95 -11.59 10.97
N GLN A 322 5.68 -11.28 11.14
CA GLN A 322 5.07 -10.99 12.44
C GLN A 322 4.33 -12.21 13.01
N LEU A 323 3.86 -13.09 12.15
CA LEU A 323 3.11 -14.30 12.50
C LEU A 323 3.75 -15.53 11.86
N LYS A 324 3.51 -16.72 12.46
CA LYS A 324 4.11 -18.00 12.00
C LYS A 324 3.90 -18.34 10.54
N LYS A 325 2.84 -17.82 9.91
CA LYS A 325 2.52 -18.07 8.49
C LYS A 325 3.09 -17.02 7.55
N ASP A 326 3.67 -15.95 8.07
CA ASP A 326 4.22 -14.89 7.23
C ASP A 326 5.50 -15.38 6.57
N ARG A 327 5.68 -14.97 5.30
CA ARG A 327 6.85 -15.34 4.51
C ARG A 327 7.90 -14.24 4.58
N ILE A 328 9.17 -14.63 4.53
CA ILE A 328 10.26 -13.67 4.38
C ILE A 328 10.22 -13.09 2.97
N ILE A 329 10.25 -11.76 2.88
CA ILE A 329 10.40 -11.04 1.62
C ILE A 329 11.87 -10.71 1.46
N PRO A 330 12.58 -11.38 0.50
CA PRO A 330 14.04 -11.25 0.39
C PRO A 330 14.49 -9.84 0.02
N LYS A 331 13.70 -9.17 -0.81
CA LYS A 331 13.98 -7.82 -1.33
C LYS A 331 12.69 -7.12 -1.70
N PHE A 332 12.58 -5.84 -1.38
CA PHE A 332 11.50 -5.00 -1.89
C PHE A 332 11.98 -3.59 -2.20
N LYS A 333 11.26 -2.93 -3.11
CA LYS A 333 11.46 -1.52 -3.47
C LYS A 333 10.18 -0.74 -3.22
N LEU A 334 10.30 0.42 -2.56
CA LEU A 334 9.22 1.39 -2.43
C LEU A 334 9.30 2.40 -3.58
N LEU A 335 8.19 2.55 -4.28
CA LEU A 335 8.07 3.36 -5.48
C LEU A 335 7.05 4.49 -5.25
N ARG A 336 7.31 5.66 -5.81
CA ARG A 336 6.30 6.71 -6.00
C ARG A 336 5.99 6.80 -7.48
N LEU A 337 4.73 7.07 -7.85
CA LEU A 337 4.40 7.48 -9.21
C LEU A 337 5.10 8.81 -9.50
N ALA A 338 5.61 8.96 -10.72
CA ALA A 338 6.34 10.17 -11.13
C ALA A 338 5.40 11.39 -11.08
N VAL A 339 5.82 12.44 -10.39
CA VAL A 339 5.00 13.63 -10.15
C VAL A 339 4.76 14.39 -11.47
N GLY A 340 3.51 14.73 -11.74
CA GLY A 340 3.11 15.64 -12.83
C GLY A 340 3.06 15.03 -14.24
N ALA A 341 3.46 13.77 -14.41
CA ALA A 341 3.48 13.13 -15.74
C ALA A 341 2.70 11.82 -15.81
N VAL A 342 2.30 11.25 -14.67
CA VAL A 342 1.76 9.89 -14.62
C VAL A 342 0.63 9.80 -13.59
N THR A 343 -0.58 9.51 -14.10
CA THR A 343 -1.76 9.17 -13.30
C THR A 343 -2.06 7.68 -13.42
N SER A 344 -2.92 7.13 -12.57
CA SER A 344 -3.43 5.76 -12.70
C SER A 344 -4.22 5.54 -14.00
N ALA A 345 -4.62 6.62 -14.69
CA ALA A 345 -5.23 6.56 -16.02
C ALA A 345 -4.28 5.93 -17.07
N LEU A 346 -2.96 6.12 -16.93
CA LEU A 346 -1.98 5.45 -17.79
C LEU A 346 -2.04 3.92 -17.58
N GLY A 347 -2.05 3.45 -16.32
CA GLY A 347 -2.22 2.04 -16.01
C GLY A 347 -3.56 1.49 -16.47
N ALA A 348 -4.62 2.28 -16.38
CA ALA A 348 -5.93 1.94 -16.92
C ALA A 348 -5.84 1.69 -18.44
N SER A 349 -5.13 2.54 -19.21
CA SER A 349 -4.95 2.32 -20.64
C SER A 349 -4.19 1.01 -20.95
N TYR A 350 -3.22 0.64 -20.12
CA TYR A 350 -2.51 -0.64 -20.22
C TYR A 350 -3.44 -1.83 -19.97
N LEU A 351 -4.34 -1.72 -18.99
CA LEU A 351 -5.36 -2.75 -18.72
C LEU A 351 -6.35 -2.87 -19.89
N GLY A 352 -6.77 -1.74 -20.47
CA GLY A 352 -7.62 -1.69 -21.66
C GLY A 352 -6.97 -2.38 -22.87
N ALA A 353 -5.67 -2.14 -23.10
CA ALA A 353 -4.91 -2.82 -24.15
C ALA A 353 -4.81 -4.34 -23.91
N LEU A 354 -4.53 -4.76 -22.67
CA LEU A 354 -4.50 -6.19 -22.31
C LEU A 354 -5.86 -6.86 -22.51
N LYS A 355 -6.97 -6.18 -22.18
CA LYS A 355 -8.33 -6.69 -22.43
C LYS A 355 -8.61 -6.88 -23.91
N ALA A 356 -8.02 -6.05 -24.77
CA ALA A 356 -8.07 -6.16 -26.23
C ALA A 356 -7.05 -7.18 -26.79
N ASN A 357 -6.35 -7.95 -25.95
CA ASN A 357 -5.27 -8.87 -26.31
C ASN A 357 -4.12 -8.16 -27.07
N TYR A 358 -3.84 -6.91 -26.75
CA TYR A 358 -2.78 -6.13 -27.35
C TYR A 358 -1.68 -5.84 -26.33
N ASP A 359 -0.44 -6.25 -26.64
CA ASP A 359 0.73 -5.98 -25.80
C ASP A 359 1.35 -4.63 -26.18
N MET A 360 0.79 -3.56 -25.60
CA MET A 360 1.28 -2.21 -25.79
C MET A 360 2.67 -2.05 -25.18
N PRO A 361 3.63 -1.42 -25.91
CA PRO A 361 4.93 -1.08 -25.31
C PRO A 361 4.79 -0.18 -24.09
N ARG A 362 5.52 -0.52 -22.99
CA ARG A 362 5.40 0.15 -21.69
C ARG A 362 6.77 0.52 -21.15
N ASP A 363 6.94 1.74 -20.68
CA ASP A 363 8.17 2.21 -20.03
C ASP A 363 7.92 2.48 -18.53
N TYR A 364 7.88 1.40 -17.75
CA TYR A 364 7.65 1.49 -16.32
C TYR A 364 8.68 2.34 -15.58
N LYS A 365 9.93 2.43 -16.09
CA LYS A 365 10.99 3.20 -15.44
C LYS A 365 10.72 4.70 -15.45
N LYS A 366 10.02 5.20 -16.48
CA LYS A 366 9.58 6.60 -16.53
C LYS A 366 8.40 6.90 -15.62
N ASN A 367 7.60 5.87 -15.32
CA ASN A 367 6.37 6.02 -14.57
C ASN A 367 6.59 6.11 -13.06
N VAL A 368 7.75 5.67 -12.55
CA VAL A 368 8.01 5.56 -11.11
C VAL A 368 9.37 6.13 -10.70
N SER A 369 9.42 6.57 -9.46
CA SER A 369 10.64 6.98 -8.78
C SER A 369 10.84 6.10 -7.54
N PRO A 370 11.85 5.21 -7.51
CA PRO A 370 12.18 4.45 -6.31
C PRO A 370 12.78 5.39 -5.26
N PHE A 371 12.33 5.28 -4.00
CA PHE A 371 12.84 6.09 -2.91
C PHE A 371 13.42 5.26 -1.75
N PHE A 372 13.22 3.94 -1.77
CA PHE A 372 13.82 3.03 -0.81
C PHE A 372 13.94 1.61 -1.37
N THR A 373 15.04 0.93 -1.01
CA THR A 373 15.25 -0.49 -1.30
C THR A 373 15.65 -1.21 -0.03
N TYR A 374 14.98 -2.30 0.27
CA TYR A 374 15.31 -3.21 1.36
C TYR A 374 15.85 -4.53 0.81
N ILE A 375 16.89 -5.05 1.43
CA ILE A 375 17.42 -6.39 1.17
C ILE A 375 17.51 -7.10 2.52
N HIS A 376 16.87 -8.25 2.62
CA HIS A 376 16.89 -9.04 3.84
C HIS A 376 18.32 -9.55 4.12
N PRO A 377 18.85 -9.45 5.36
CA PRO A 377 20.22 -9.83 5.67
C PRO A 377 20.60 -11.27 5.27
N ALA A 378 19.68 -12.23 5.41
CA ALA A 378 19.92 -13.62 4.99
C ALA A 378 20.14 -13.79 3.49
N SER A 379 19.63 -12.87 2.66
CA SER A 379 19.84 -12.92 1.20
C SER A 379 21.25 -12.47 0.79
N LEU A 380 21.93 -11.66 1.62
CA LEU A 380 23.30 -11.20 1.39
C LEU A 380 24.33 -12.30 1.66
N THR A 381 24.04 -13.23 2.58
CA THR A 381 24.92 -14.36 2.91
C THR A 381 24.90 -15.45 1.84
N ALA A 382 23.76 -15.66 1.18
CA ALA A 382 23.61 -16.67 0.12
C ALA A 382 24.41 -16.28 -1.15
N SER A 383 24.47 -15.00 -1.50
CA SER A 383 25.24 -14.52 -2.66
C SER A 383 26.76 -14.62 -2.47
N ASN A 384 27.25 -14.49 -1.23
CA ASN A 384 28.67 -14.61 -0.91
C ASN A 384 29.18 -16.05 -0.88
N ILE A 385 28.28 -17.04 -0.72
CA ILE A 385 28.63 -18.46 -0.76
C ILE A 385 28.75 -18.95 -2.22
N SER A 386 27.92 -18.45 -3.12
CA SER A 386 27.95 -18.84 -4.54
C SER A 386 29.15 -18.25 -5.31
N THR A 387 29.71 -17.14 -4.86
CA THR A 387 30.94 -16.56 -5.46
C THR A 387 32.24 -17.18 -4.96
N LYS A 388 32.21 -17.87 -3.79
CA LYS A 388 33.41 -18.60 -3.29
C LYS A 388 33.54 -20.03 -3.85
N SER A 389 32.52 -20.58 -4.51
CA SER A 389 32.58 -21.94 -5.09
C SER A 389 33.08 -22.01 -6.54
N ILE A 390 33.45 -20.87 -7.16
CA ILE A 390 33.94 -20.82 -8.56
C ILE A 390 35.46 -20.59 -8.65
N SER A 391 36.21 -20.45 -7.53
CA SER A 391 37.64 -20.16 -7.56
C SER A 391 38.54 -21.21 -6.91
N THR A 392 38.20 -22.51 -6.99
CA THR A 392 39.10 -23.59 -6.58
C THR A 392 39.08 -24.73 -7.58
N THR A 393 39.71 -24.50 -8.73
CA THR A 393 40.36 -25.55 -9.53
C THR A 393 41.60 -24.94 -10.17
N ALA A 394 42.75 -25.16 -9.58
CA ALA A 394 44.07 -25.45 -10.10
C ALA A 394 45.17 -24.84 -9.18
N ASN A 395 45.79 -25.63 -8.42
CA ASN A 395 47.21 -25.99 -8.38
C ASN A 395 47.58 -26.51 -6.99
N GLY A 396 48.31 -27.60 -7.04
CA GLY A 396 48.68 -28.41 -5.91
C GLY A 396 49.81 -27.87 -5.07
N ASP A 397 50.07 -28.64 -4.01
CA ASP A 397 51.24 -28.74 -3.17
C ASP A 397 51.63 -27.53 -2.30
N GLU A 398 51.41 -27.65 -1.02
CA GLU A 398 52.40 -27.83 0.01
C GLU A 398 51.78 -27.85 1.42
N HIS A 399 52.28 -28.77 2.25
CA HIS A 399 52.00 -28.94 3.66
C HIS A 399 52.38 -27.72 4.47
N GLU A 400 51.50 -27.26 5.36
CA GLU A 400 51.94 -26.87 6.71
C GLU A 400 50.74 -26.90 7.71
N ASN A 401 51.06 -27.47 8.83
CA ASN A 401 50.29 -27.75 10.00
C ASN A 401 50.15 -26.50 10.88
N VAL A 402 48.92 -26.05 11.20
CA VAL A 402 48.71 -25.25 12.43
C VAL A 402 47.33 -25.62 12.99
N ASN A 403 47.36 -26.52 13.99
CA ASN A 403 46.34 -26.65 15.01
C ASN A 403 46.51 -25.51 16.04
N ASN A 404 45.46 -24.87 16.39
CA ASN A 404 45.03 -24.36 17.69
C ASN A 404 44.32 -23.02 17.59
N CYS A 405 43.06 -23.03 17.97
CA CYS A 405 42.43 -22.13 18.96
C CYS A 405 40.92 -22.07 18.75
N LEU A 406 40.21 -23.01 19.33
CA LEU A 406 38.78 -22.87 19.63
C LEU A 406 38.55 -23.50 21.00
N ASN A 407 38.54 -22.68 22.03
CA ASN A 407 37.85 -22.95 23.30
C ASN A 407 37.73 -21.67 24.11
N GLY A 408 36.54 -21.08 24.05
CA GLY A 408 36.11 -20.00 24.91
C GLY A 408 34.73 -20.39 25.49
N LYS A 409 34.75 -20.89 26.71
CA LYS A 409 33.59 -21.30 27.49
C LYS A 409 32.66 -20.14 27.83
N VAL A 410 31.37 -20.40 27.73
CA VAL A 410 30.27 -19.63 28.34
C VAL A 410 30.15 -20.08 29.81
N PRO A 411 30.00 -19.18 30.80
CA PRO A 411 29.66 -19.57 32.17
C PRO A 411 28.16 -19.69 32.40
N ASP A 412 27.74 -20.82 32.87
CA ASP A 412 26.42 -21.11 33.46
C ASP A 412 26.23 -20.27 34.72
N ALA A 413 25.04 -19.64 34.85
CA ALA A 413 24.58 -19.09 36.12
C ALA A 413 23.52 -20.02 36.72
N ALA A 414 23.89 -20.54 37.87
CA ALA A 414 23.16 -21.52 38.66
C ALA A 414 21.97 -20.93 39.41
N ASN A 415 20.98 -21.80 39.55
CA ASN A 415 19.87 -21.83 40.53
C ASN A 415 20.25 -21.43 41.97
N GLY A 416 19.36 -20.66 42.60
CA GLY A 416 19.31 -20.49 44.04
C GLY A 416 17.88 -20.35 44.55
N GLN A 417 17.43 -21.37 45.23
CA GLN A 417 16.12 -21.55 45.87
C GLN A 417 15.87 -20.65 47.07
N ALA A 418 14.63 -20.23 47.17
CA ALA A 418 13.65 -20.23 48.30
C ALA A 418 14.08 -19.96 49.75
N ASN A 419 13.24 -19.17 50.34
CA ASN A 419 12.55 -19.29 51.66
C ASN A 419 12.66 -18.04 52.54
N GLY A 420 11.50 -17.63 53.06
CA GLY A 420 11.44 -16.92 54.34
C GLY A 420 10.32 -15.91 54.46
N MET A 421 9.15 -16.36 54.89
CA MET A 421 8.11 -15.54 55.53
C MET A 421 8.68 -14.64 56.61
N ARG A 422 8.16 -13.41 56.72
CA ARG A 422 7.60 -12.87 57.98
C ARG A 422 6.78 -11.60 57.70
N LYS A 423 5.61 -11.59 58.34
CA LYS A 423 4.73 -10.45 58.58
C LYS A 423 5.41 -9.45 59.51
N ASP A 424 5.12 -8.17 59.36
CA ASP A 424 4.56 -7.33 60.43
C ASP A 424 4.28 -5.90 59.91
N THR A 425 3.10 -5.50 60.06
CA THR A 425 2.34 -4.33 60.49
C THR A 425 3.08 -3.00 60.72
N HIS A 426 2.48 -1.97 60.27
CA HIS A 426 2.14 -0.66 60.83
C HIS A 426 2.60 0.60 60.04
N SER A 427 1.58 1.36 59.72
CA SER A 427 1.36 2.77 60.04
C SER A 427 1.93 3.86 59.13
N SER A 428 1.00 4.41 58.38
CA SER A 428 0.76 5.87 58.13
C SER A 428 1.96 6.84 58.05
N ARG A 429 2.08 7.48 56.89
CA ARG A 429 2.10 8.98 56.86
C ARG A 429 1.95 9.45 55.40
N ILE A 430 0.92 10.22 55.20
CA ILE A 430 0.68 11.09 54.03
C ILE A 430 1.83 12.10 54.00
N ALA A 431 2.50 12.20 52.82
CA ALA A 431 3.29 13.39 52.50
C ALA A 431 3.02 13.72 51.02
N ASN A 432 2.31 14.82 50.81
CA ASN A 432 2.21 15.56 49.57
C ASN A 432 3.62 15.90 49.07
N GLY A 433 3.97 15.39 47.88
CA GLY A 433 5.16 15.79 47.16
C GLY A 433 4.76 16.10 45.72
N SER A 434 4.46 17.38 45.49
CA SER A 434 4.38 17.92 44.14
C SER A 434 5.76 17.85 43.50
N ASN A 435 5.98 16.89 42.61
CA ASN A 435 7.14 16.87 41.70
C ASN A 435 6.81 17.72 40.47
N THR A 436 7.16 18.99 40.59
CA THR A 436 7.36 19.86 39.43
C THR A 436 8.57 19.36 38.66
N CYS A 437 8.36 18.82 37.47
CA CYS A 437 9.41 18.67 36.45
C CYS A 437 9.90 20.06 36.04
N THR A 438 11.00 20.49 36.66
CA THR A 438 11.73 21.66 36.19
C THR A 438 12.99 21.21 35.47
N ALA A 439 13.08 21.67 34.22
CA ALA A 439 14.26 21.92 33.43
C ALA A 439 15.21 20.73 33.21
N ASP A 440 15.14 20.19 31.97
CA ASP A 440 16.27 20.07 31.04
C ASP A 440 15.77 19.46 29.74
N CYS A 441 15.07 20.29 28.96
CA CYS A 441 14.83 20.04 27.54
C CYS A 441 15.54 21.16 26.76
N ASN A 442 16.84 20.99 26.50
CA ASN A 442 17.54 21.66 25.41
C ASN A 442 17.52 20.79 24.16
#